data_9013a83e939aa287e8510db32802a68e
#
_entry.id   9013a83e939aa287e8510db32802a68e
#
_cell.length_a   1.000
_cell.length_b   1.000
_cell.length_c   1.000
_cell.angle_alpha   90.00
_cell.angle_beta   90.00
_cell.angle_gamma   90.00
#
_symmetry.space_group_name_H-M   'P 1'
#
loop_
_entity.id
_entity.type
_entity.pdbx_description
1 polymer ?
#
loop_
_entity_poly.entity_id
_entity_poly.type
_entity_poly.pdbx_seq_one_letter_code
_entity_poly.pdbx_strand_id
1 'polypeptide(L)'
;MQITRIPTTDPAEMDGPVQESTALLREGVSTEYEDKTVRSSEVTFRPGERTKFHTHEGVQVLYVTEGTGVVATREEEQDVSEGDLILFSPGEEHWHGNTDDADA
;
A
#
# COMPACT_ATOMS: atom_id res chain seq x y z
N MET A 1 -4.57 -17.74 -16.14
CA MET A 1 -3.93 -16.43 -16.26
C MET A 1 -4.94 -15.37 -15.86
N GLN A 2 -4.53 -14.41 -15.02
CA GLN A 2 -5.34 -13.24 -14.67
C GLN A 2 -4.65 -11.98 -15.16
N ILE A 3 -5.41 -11.08 -15.72
CA ILE A 3 -4.90 -9.78 -16.15
C ILE A 3 -5.88 -8.73 -15.64
N THR A 4 -5.37 -7.74 -14.91
CA THR A 4 -6.14 -6.57 -14.50
C THR A 4 -5.47 -5.34 -15.09
N ARG A 5 -6.25 -4.52 -15.75
CA ARG A 5 -5.78 -3.21 -16.24
C ARG A 5 -6.21 -2.15 -15.23
N ILE A 6 -5.31 -1.86 -14.31
CA ILE A 6 -5.59 -1.01 -13.14
C ILE A 6 -6.26 0.31 -13.51
N PRO A 7 -5.81 1.06 -14.56
CA PRO A 7 -6.44 2.34 -14.89
C PRO A 7 -7.91 2.24 -15.30
N THR A 8 -8.40 1.04 -15.64
CA THR A 8 -9.79 0.84 -16.04
C THR A 8 -10.66 0.30 -14.89
N THR A 9 -10.06 0.01 -13.73
CA THR A 9 -10.76 -0.49 -12.56
C THR A 9 -11.34 0.69 -11.78
N ASP A 10 -12.59 0.57 -11.34
CA ASP A 10 -13.22 1.62 -10.53
C ASP A 10 -12.55 1.73 -9.16
N PRO A 11 -12.13 2.93 -8.75
CA PRO A 11 -11.57 3.12 -7.43
C PRO A 11 -12.66 3.05 -6.36
N ALA A 12 -12.28 2.55 -5.18
CA ALA A 12 -13.15 2.52 -4.00
C ALA A 12 -12.41 3.15 -2.82
N GLU A 13 -13.17 3.76 -1.91
CA GLU A 13 -12.61 4.26 -0.66
C GLU A 13 -12.22 3.08 0.24
N MET A 14 -11.02 3.15 0.81
CA MET A 14 -10.51 2.16 1.73
C MET A 14 -10.41 2.77 3.12
N ASP A 15 -11.19 2.25 4.06
CA ASP A 15 -11.28 2.78 5.42
C ASP A 15 -11.25 1.68 6.48
N GLY A 16 -10.65 0.56 6.16
CA GLY A 16 -10.57 -0.58 7.06
C GLY A 16 -9.78 -0.33 8.35
N PRO A 17 -9.68 -1.35 9.23
CA PRO A 17 -9.08 -1.18 10.57
C PRO A 17 -7.61 -0.77 10.56
N VAL A 18 -6.87 -1.02 9.48
CA VAL A 18 -5.48 -0.61 9.38
C VAL A 18 -5.31 0.83 8.86
N GLN A 19 -6.40 1.49 8.48
CA GLN A 19 -6.34 2.86 7.99
C GLN A 19 -6.49 3.86 9.14
N GLU A 20 -5.62 4.86 9.16
CA GLU A 20 -5.78 6.03 10.02
C GLU A 20 -6.72 7.04 9.37
N SER A 21 -6.70 7.06 8.05
CA SER A 21 -7.53 7.88 7.19
C SER A 21 -8.09 7.02 6.07
N THR A 22 -8.87 7.59 5.16
CA THR A 22 -9.26 6.89 3.94
C THR A 22 -8.10 6.87 2.94
N ALA A 23 -8.24 6.06 1.92
CA ALA A 23 -7.37 6.04 0.74
C ALA A 23 -8.20 5.52 -0.43
N LEU A 24 -7.71 5.68 -1.65
CA LEU A 24 -8.38 5.12 -2.82
C LEU A 24 -7.72 3.80 -3.22
N LEU A 25 -8.52 2.79 -3.48
CA LEU A 25 -8.04 1.46 -3.83
C LEU A 25 -8.63 1.00 -5.16
N ARG A 26 -7.78 0.49 -6.03
CA ARG A 26 -8.18 -0.23 -7.23
C ARG A 26 -7.66 -1.66 -7.13
N GLU A 27 -8.57 -2.62 -7.26
CA GLU A 27 -8.22 -4.03 -7.16
C GLU A 27 -7.33 -4.46 -8.33
N GLY A 28 -6.30 -5.22 -8.02
CA GLY A 28 -5.45 -5.88 -8.99
C GLY A 28 -5.82 -7.34 -9.18
N VAL A 29 -4.82 -8.19 -9.33
CA VAL A 29 -5.02 -9.63 -9.43
C VAL A 29 -4.91 -10.27 -8.05
N SER A 30 -5.65 -11.37 -7.85
CA SER A 30 -5.56 -12.14 -6.60
C SER A 30 -5.79 -13.61 -6.87
N THR A 31 -5.14 -14.46 -6.08
CA THR A 31 -5.32 -15.89 -6.17
C THR A 31 -4.97 -16.56 -4.85
N GLU A 32 -5.52 -17.75 -4.65
CA GLU A 32 -5.12 -18.68 -3.60
C GLU A 32 -4.56 -19.93 -4.26
N TYR A 33 -3.43 -20.39 -3.76
CA TYR A 33 -2.81 -21.63 -4.21
C TYR A 33 -2.30 -22.39 -2.99
N GLU A 34 -2.85 -23.57 -2.78
CA GLU A 34 -2.65 -24.35 -1.57
C GLU A 34 -3.08 -23.52 -0.35
N ASP A 35 -2.20 -23.24 0.58
CA ASP A 35 -2.48 -22.41 1.76
C ASP A 35 -1.92 -20.98 1.65
N LYS A 36 -1.57 -20.58 0.43
CA LYS A 36 -0.98 -19.28 0.17
C LYS A 36 -1.93 -18.38 -0.59
N THR A 37 -1.94 -17.11 -0.23
CA THR A 37 -2.75 -16.08 -0.90
C THR A 37 -1.83 -15.01 -1.48
N VAL A 38 -2.10 -14.65 -2.74
CA VAL A 38 -1.48 -13.48 -3.36
C VAL A 38 -2.58 -12.49 -3.67
N ARG A 39 -2.41 -11.25 -3.23
CA ARG A 39 -3.30 -10.14 -3.52
C ARG A 39 -2.49 -8.96 -4.00
N SER A 40 -3.03 -8.23 -4.95
CA SER A 40 -2.45 -6.97 -5.39
C SER A 40 -3.53 -5.92 -5.55
N SER A 41 -3.15 -4.68 -5.35
CA SER A 41 -4.02 -3.53 -5.55
C SER A 41 -3.15 -2.30 -5.75
N GLU A 42 -3.74 -1.29 -6.37
CA GLU A 42 -3.14 0.03 -6.39
C GLU A 42 -3.84 0.88 -5.34
N VAL A 43 -3.05 1.48 -4.45
CA VAL A 43 -3.58 2.35 -3.40
C VAL A 43 -3.05 3.75 -3.64
N THR A 44 -3.95 4.72 -3.67
CA THR A 44 -3.59 6.12 -3.78
C THR A 44 -3.82 6.79 -2.44
N PHE A 45 -2.75 7.34 -1.87
CA PHE A 45 -2.80 8.14 -0.65
C PHE A 45 -2.76 9.62 -1.04
N ARG A 46 -3.86 10.31 -0.79
CA ARG A 46 -3.93 11.76 -0.97
C ARG A 46 -3.12 12.44 0.14
N PRO A 47 -2.80 13.73 0.04
CA PRO A 47 -2.04 14.40 1.09
C PRO A 47 -2.60 14.14 2.49
N GLY A 48 -1.73 13.73 3.41
CA GLY A 48 -2.09 13.40 4.79
C GLY A 48 -2.69 12.03 5.04
N GLU A 49 -3.05 11.30 4.00
CA GLU A 49 -3.64 9.96 4.16
C GLU A 49 -2.56 8.92 4.42
N ARG A 50 -2.81 8.03 5.37
CA ARG A 50 -1.86 6.98 5.74
C ARG A 50 -2.53 5.83 6.47
N THR A 51 -1.80 4.73 6.61
CA THR A 51 -2.21 3.61 7.44
C THR A 51 -1.77 3.82 8.88
N LYS A 52 -2.37 3.07 9.80
CA LYS A 52 -1.86 2.92 11.16
C LYS A 52 -0.67 1.96 11.16
N PHE A 53 0.09 1.92 12.24
CA PHE A 53 1.02 0.81 12.45
C PHE A 53 0.25 -0.50 12.44
N HIS A 54 0.72 -1.45 11.65
CA HIS A 54 0.10 -2.76 11.54
C HIS A 54 1.14 -3.80 11.10
N THR A 55 0.76 -5.06 11.17
CA THR A 55 1.58 -6.17 10.71
C THR A 55 0.76 -7.06 9.76
N HIS A 56 1.47 -7.84 8.97
CA HIS A 56 0.88 -8.88 8.13
C HIS A 56 1.55 -10.21 8.42
N GLU A 57 0.82 -11.29 8.22
CA GLU A 57 1.38 -12.65 8.37
C GLU A 57 2.35 -12.97 7.22
N GLY A 58 2.12 -12.39 6.06
CA GLY A 58 2.95 -12.60 4.88
C GLY A 58 3.87 -11.44 4.58
N VAL A 59 4.57 -11.56 3.48
CA VAL A 59 5.42 -10.50 2.93
C VAL A 59 4.54 -9.46 2.24
N GLN A 60 4.88 -8.19 2.41
CA GLN A 60 4.26 -7.11 1.62
C GLN A 60 5.32 -6.43 0.78
N VAL A 61 5.04 -6.27 -0.51
CA VAL A 61 5.89 -5.52 -1.43
C VAL A 61 5.11 -4.30 -1.91
N LEU A 62 5.72 -3.14 -1.79
CA LEU A 62 5.17 -1.88 -2.30
C LEU A 62 6.05 -1.40 -3.44
N TYR A 63 5.42 -0.99 -4.53
CA TYR A 63 6.10 -0.31 -5.64
C TYR A 63 5.43 1.05 -5.83
N VAL A 64 6.22 2.11 -5.74
CA VAL A 64 5.70 3.47 -5.92
C VAL A 64 5.60 3.74 -7.42
N THR A 65 4.38 3.86 -7.92
CA THR A 65 4.12 4.10 -9.34
C THR A 65 4.08 5.57 -9.69
N GLU A 66 3.74 6.43 -8.74
CA GLU A 66 3.58 7.86 -9.00
C GLU A 66 3.73 8.64 -7.70
N GLY A 67 4.38 9.79 -7.77
CA GLY A 67 4.49 10.71 -6.65
C GLY A 67 5.50 10.33 -5.60
N THR A 68 5.29 10.83 -4.39
CA THR A 68 6.14 10.62 -3.22
C THR A 68 5.31 10.15 -2.04
N GLY A 69 5.96 9.51 -1.09
CA GLY A 69 5.30 9.08 0.13
C GLY A 69 6.30 8.81 1.23
N VAL A 70 5.81 8.20 2.30
CA VAL A 70 6.61 7.82 3.47
C VAL A 70 6.29 6.39 3.84
N VAL A 71 7.32 5.64 4.16
CA VAL A 71 7.20 4.32 4.79
C VAL A 71 7.94 4.36 6.12
N ALA A 72 7.44 3.64 7.10
CA ALA A 72 8.02 3.70 8.44
C ALA A 72 7.91 2.38 9.17
N THR A 73 8.95 2.09 9.96
CA THR A 73 8.92 1.10 11.02
C THR A 73 8.98 1.83 12.36
N ARG A 74 9.03 1.10 13.47
CA ARG A 74 9.20 1.71 14.79
C ARG A 74 10.54 2.41 14.95
N GLU A 75 11.53 2.06 14.14
CA GLU A 75 12.90 2.52 14.27
C GLU A 75 13.26 3.64 13.30
N GLU A 76 12.56 3.72 12.16
CA GLU A 76 12.92 4.70 11.13
C GLU A 76 11.73 5.08 10.24
N GLU A 77 11.84 6.25 9.63
CA GLU A 77 10.98 6.69 8.54
C GLU A 77 11.85 6.94 7.31
N GLN A 78 11.32 6.58 6.14
CA GLN A 78 11.99 6.80 4.87
C GLN A 78 11.05 7.47 3.90
N ASP A 79 11.54 8.51 3.23
CA ASP A 79 10.85 9.08 2.08
C ASP A 79 11.04 8.16 0.87
N VAL A 80 9.98 7.97 0.13
CA VAL A 80 9.99 7.16 -1.08
C VAL A 80 9.38 7.93 -2.24
N SER A 81 9.74 7.55 -3.45
CA SER A 81 9.27 8.20 -4.66
C SER A 81 9.11 7.21 -5.79
N GLU A 82 8.58 7.68 -6.90
CA GLU A 82 8.35 6.88 -8.09
C GLU A 82 9.56 6.00 -8.43
N GLY A 83 9.31 4.71 -8.61
CA GLY A 83 10.33 3.72 -8.92
C GLY A 83 10.89 2.98 -7.72
N ASP A 84 10.58 3.40 -6.49
CA ASP A 84 11.07 2.71 -5.29
C ASP A 84 10.27 1.44 -5.03
N LEU A 85 10.97 0.39 -4.63
CA LEU A 85 10.41 -0.87 -4.15
C LEU A 85 10.71 -1.02 -2.67
N ILE A 86 9.70 -1.35 -1.90
CA ILE A 86 9.83 -1.55 -0.46
C ILE A 86 9.32 -2.95 -0.12
N LEU A 87 10.03 -3.67 0.72
CA LEU A 87 9.61 -4.96 1.23
C LEU A 87 9.50 -4.91 2.74
N PHE A 88 8.34 -5.28 3.25
CA PHE A 88 8.13 -5.51 4.68
C PHE A 88 8.08 -7.01 4.93
N SER A 89 8.85 -7.46 5.91
CA SER A 89 8.90 -8.86 6.30
C SER A 89 7.66 -9.28 7.08
N PRO A 90 7.33 -10.57 7.12
CA PRO A 90 6.23 -11.04 7.97
C PRO A 90 6.41 -10.59 9.42
N GLY A 91 5.36 -10.04 10.01
CA GLY A 91 5.37 -9.57 11.40
C GLY A 91 6.05 -8.24 11.65
N GLU A 92 6.65 -7.62 10.64
CA GLU A 92 7.29 -6.33 10.79
C GLU A 92 6.25 -5.23 10.92
N GLU A 93 6.27 -4.52 12.06
CA GLU A 93 5.33 -3.43 12.32
C GLU A 93 5.70 -2.21 11.51
N HIS A 94 4.76 -1.70 10.73
CA HIS A 94 5.01 -0.62 9.79
C HIS A 94 3.76 0.19 9.49
N TRP A 95 3.95 1.38 8.90
CA TRP A 95 2.89 2.13 8.25
C TRP A 95 3.44 2.75 6.96
N HIS A 96 2.53 3.14 6.08
CA HIS A 96 2.87 3.84 4.85
C HIS A 96 1.75 4.80 4.45
N GLY A 97 2.11 5.80 3.67
CA GLY A 97 1.16 6.81 3.24
C GLY A 97 1.83 8.01 2.62
N ASN A 98 1.11 9.11 2.61
CA ASN A 98 1.56 10.37 2.04
C ASN A 98 1.83 11.39 3.15
N THR A 99 2.59 12.43 2.83
CA THR A 99 2.85 13.54 3.74
C THR A 99 1.74 14.59 3.63
N ASP A 100 1.59 15.42 4.66
CA ASP A 100 0.54 16.45 4.69
C ASP A 100 0.73 17.53 3.62
N ASP A 101 1.96 17.76 3.20
CA ASP A 101 2.34 18.81 2.26
C ASP A 101 2.61 18.31 0.84
N ALA A 102 2.36 17.02 0.56
CA ALA A 102 2.61 16.47 -0.75
C ALA A 102 1.47 16.80 -1.70
N ASP A 103 1.84 17.03 -2.97
CA ASP A 103 0.88 16.99 -4.06
C ASP A 103 0.57 15.52 -4.35
N ALA A 104 -0.64 15.15 -4.42
CA ALA A 104 -1.08 13.77 -4.53
C ALA A 104 -0.24 12.87 -5.46
#